data_3bd569935080dbf886d1323a68e90a7f
#
_entry.id   3bd569935080dbf886d1323a68e90a7f
#
_cell.length_a   1.000
_cell.length_b   1.000
_cell.length_c   1.000
_cell.angle_alpha   90.00
_cell.angle_beta   90.00
_cell.angle_gamma   90.00
#
_symmetry.space_group_name_H-M   'P 1'
#
loop_
_entity.id
_entity.type
_entity.pdbx_description
1 polymer ?
#
loop_
_entity_poly.entity_id
_entity_poly.type
_entity_poly.pdbx_seq_one_letter_code
_entity_poly.pdbx_strand_id
1 'polypeptide(L)'
;SRIDLRNHRKITLIDGRVTYVGSQNCADAAFRIKARFAPWVDIMLRLQGPVVTQMQLLFASDWMTVTGERLDVFATPAAGAEAPLQQGFPALVVGEGPTERRHSTPQLVSTLLANACRCVTISTPYFVPDPTVLEALCAAAWRGVRVTLVVPRRNDSWIVAGASRSHYEQLLAAGVAIHEFRGGLLHAKTLTVDDELTFMGSTNLDLRSFDLNFENNVLLQDAATTAAVAGRQAA
;
A
#
# COMPACT_ATOMS: atom_id res chain seq x y z
N SER A 1 15.55 5.46 22.59
CA SER A 1 14.41 5.09 21.73
C SER A 1 14.08 6.26 20.83
N ARG A 2 13.86 6.02 19.56
CA ARG A 2 13.48 7.07 18.61
C ARG A 2 11.96 7.29 18.75
N ILE A 3 11.56 8.51 19.09
CA ILE A 3 10.15 8.90 19.31
C ILE A 3 9.37 9.04 18.00
N ASP A 4 10.05 9.06 16.87
CA ASP A 4 9.49 9.27 15.54
C ASP A 4 9.10 7.96 14.82
N LEU A 5 9.51 6.78 15.34
CA LEU A 5 9.13 5.50 14.81
C LEU A 5 7.68 5.16 15.14
N ARG A 6 6.93 4.66 14.17
CA ARG A 6 5.51 4.29 14.35
C ARG A 6 5.19 2.96 13.71
N ASN A 7 4.37 2.18 14.39
CA ASN A 7 3.68 1.08 13.75
C ASN A 7 2.46 1.64 13.00
N HIS A 8 2.51 1.56 11.67
CA HIS A 8 1.46 2.03 10.78
C HIS A 8 0.75 0.86 10.07
N ARG A 9 1.07 -0.36 10.43
CA ARG A 9 0.46 -1.59 9.92
C ARG A 9 -1.02 -1.62 10.26
N LYS A 10 -1.84 -2.10 9.32
CA LYS A 10 -3.26 -2.34 9.46
C LYS A 10 -3.49 -3.81 9.20
N ILE A 11 -3.49 -4.61 10.26
CA ILE A 11 -3.60 -6.06 10.19
C ILE A 11 -4.85 -6.50 10.96
N THR A 12 -5.76 -7.16 10.28
CA THR A 12 -6.88 -7.85 10.90
C THR A 12 -6.79 -9.32 10.53
N LEU A 13 -6.69 -10.17 11.54
CA LEU A 13 -6.62 -11.62 11.40
C LEU A 13 -7.78 -12.24 12.15
N ILE A 14 -8.48 -13.18 11.53
CA ILE A 14 -9.62 -13.87 12.10
C ILE A 14 -9.37 -15.37 12.03
N ASP A 15 -9.24 -16.01 13.19
CA ASP A 15 -9.12 -17.45 13.39
C ASP A 15 -8.02 -18.13 12.55
N GLY A 16 -6.98 -17.42 12.16
CA GLY A 16 -5.94 -17.93 11.25
C GLY A 16 -6.45 -18.32 9.86
N ARG A 17 -7.65 -17.91 9.48
CA ARG A 17 -8.32 -18.30 8.21
C ARG A 17 -8.52 -17.14 7.25
N VAL A 18 -8.69 -15.94 7.79
CA VAL A 18 -9.00 -14.74 7.02
C VAL A 18 -8.09 -13.61 7.48
N THR A 19 -7.58 -12.83 6.54
CA THR A 19 -6.94 -11.55 6.82
C THR A 19 -7.55 -10.44 5.99
N TYR A 20 -7.60 -9.25 6.57
CA TYR A 20 -7.88 -8.02 5.85
C TYR A 20 -6.61 -7.18 5.79
N VAL A 21 -6.30 -6.67 4.62
CA VAL A 21 -5.13 -5.83 4.34
C VAL A 21 -5.54 -4.63 3.49
N GLY A 22 -4.98 -3.48 3.79
CA GLY A 22 -5.26 -2.25 3.04
C GLY A 22 -4.92 -1.00 3.81
N SER A 23 -5.62 0.08 3.52
CA SER A 23 -5.29 1.41 4.01
C SER A 23 -6.13 1.88 5.21
N GLN A 24 -7.25 1.20 5.49
CA GLN A 24 -8.23 1.66 6.48
C GLN A 24 -7.71 1.53 7.91
N ASN A 25 -7.80 2.61 8.65
CA ASN A 25 -7.59 2.63 10.09
C ASN A 25 -8.82 2.09 10.84
N CYS A 26 -8.63 1.69 12.10
CA CYS A 26 -9.76 1.42 13.01
C CYS A 26 -10.45 2.73 13.41
N ALA A 27 -11.00 3.43 12.43
CA ALA A 27 -11.64 4.74 12.59
C ALA A 27 -12.78 4.90 11.60
N ASP A 28 -13.78 5.68 11.99
CA ASP A 28 -14.90 6.04 11.11
C ASP A 28 -14.43 6.93 9.96
N ALA A 29 -14.92 6.69 8.75
CA ALA A 29 -14.65 7.50 7.57
C ALA A 29 -15.04 8.98 7.73
N ALA A 30 -16.02 9.28 8.59
CA ALA A 30 -16.37 10.63 8.95
C ALA A 30 -15.27 11.38 9.71
N PHE A 31 -14.31 10.68 10.23
CA PHE A 31 -13.10 11.13 10.94
C PHE A 31 -13.26 12.50 11.62
N ARG A 32 -13.98 12.52 12.72
CA ARG A 32 -14.46 13.74 13.41
C ARG A 32 -13.35 14.73 13.79
N ILE A 33 -12.12 14.26 14.01
CA ILE A 33 -10.96 15.10 14.35
C ILE A 33 -10.61 16.07 13.21
N LYS A 34 -10.82 15.66 11.95
CA LYS A 34 -10.55 16.46 10.74
C LYS A 34 -11.72 16.39 9.77
N ALA A 35 -12.95 16.58 10.27
CA ALA A 35 -14.20 16.40 9.53
C ALA A 35 -14.26 17.18 8.18
N ARG A 36 -13.53 18.30 8.07
CA ARG A 36 -13.44 19.10 6.83
C ARG A 36 -12.76 18.34 5.67
N PHE A 37 -12.08 17.23 5.95
CA PHE A 37 -11.42 16.38 4.95
C PHE A 37 -12.19 15.09 4.71
N ALA A 38 -13.27 14.84 5.43
CA ALA A 38 -14.12 13.67 5.25
C ALA A 38 -14.88 13.71 3.91
N PRO A 39 -15.31 12.55 3.40
CA PRO A 39 -14.98 11.22 3.92
C PRO A 39 -13.54 10.83 3.59
N TRP A 40 -12.95 9.97 4.43
CA TRP A 40 -11.74 9.27 4.08
C TRP A 40 -12.09 8.11 3.15
N VAL A 41 -11.40 8.03 2.02
CA VAL A 41 -11.63 7.01 1.00
C VAL A 41 -10.51 5.99 1.07
N ASP A 42 -10.82 4.87 1.70
CA ASP A 42 -9.92 3.75 1.91
C ASP A 42 -10.26 2.54 1.03
N ILE A 43 -9.36 1.59 0.98
CA ILE A 43 -9.55 0.29 0.33
C ILE A 43 -9.02 -0.82 1.21
N MET A 44 -9.78 -1.94 1.27
CA MET A 44 -9.40 -3.15 1.98
C MET A 44 -9.65 -4.36 1.10
N LEU A 45 -8.74 -5.32 1.15
CA LEU A 45 -8.93 -6.66 0.58
C LEU A 45 -9.14 -7.68 1.70
N ARG A 46 -10.07 -8.59 1.46
CA ARG A 46 -10.27 -9.79 2.27
C ARG A 46 -9.56 -10.95 1.57
N LEU A 47 -8.62 -11.59 2.26
CA LEU A 47 -7.81 -12.67 1.73
C LEU A 47 -7.93 -13.92 2.58
N GLN A 48 -7.77 -15.10 1.95
CA GLN A 48 -7.74 -16.43 2.56
C GLN A 48 -6.58 -17.23 1.97
N GLY A 49 -6.27 -18.37 2.59
CA GLY A 49 -5.20 -19.25 2.13
C GLY A 49 -3.84 -18.92 2.73
N PRO A 50 -2.72 -19.37 2.11
CA PRO A 50 -1.38 -19.30 2.70
C PRO A 50 -0.91 -17.88 3.04
N VAL A 51 -1.43 -16.86 2.37
CA VAL A 51 -1.14 -15.45 2.65
C VAL A 51 -1.53 -15.04 4.08
N VAL A 52 -2.53 -15.72 4.68
CA VAL A 52 -2.95 -15.47 6.07
C VAL A 52 -1.83 -15.83 7.04
N THR A 53 -1.12 -16.95 6.82
CA THR A 53 0.04 -17.34 7.64
C THR A 53 1.16 -16.30 7.55
N GLN A 54 1.43 -15.76 6.36
CA GLN A 54 2.43 -14.69 6.20
C GLN A 54 2.06 -13.45 7.02
N MET A 55 0.78 -13.04 6.98
CA MET A 55 0.28 -11.91 7.75
C MET A 55 0.30 -12.19 9.26
N GLN A 56 0.03 -13.43 9.66
CA GLN A 56 0.10 -13.87 11.06
C GLN A 56 1.53 -13.81 11.60
N LEU A 57 2.53 -14.20 10.81
CA LEU A 57 3.94 -14.06 11.18
C LEU A 57 4.32 -12.60 11.41
N LEU A 58 3.84 -11.71 10.54
CA LEU A 58 4.10 -10.28 10.68
C LEU A 58 3.45 -9.70 11.95
N PHE A 59 2.20 -10.06 12.21
CA PHE A 59 1.50 -9.69 13.46
C PHE A 59 2.22 -10.22 14.70
N ALA A 60 2.63 -11.50 14.68
CA ALA A 60 3.33 -12.12 15.79
C ALA A 60 4.68 -11.44 16.09
N SER A 61 5.41 -11.04 15.06
CA SER A 61 6.65 -10.26 15.21
C SER A 61 6.42 -8.95 15.96
N ASP A 62 5.36 -8.20 15.57
CA ASP A 62 4.98 -6.97 16.25
C ASP A 62 4.57 -7.22 17.70
N TRP A 63 3.71 -8.23 17.92
CA TRP A 63 3.23 -8.58 19.25
C TRP A 63 4.37 -8.96 20.21
N MET A 64 5.24 -9.87 19.77
CA MET A 64 6.40 -10.31 20.55
C MET A 64 7.35 -9.15 20.87
N THR A 65 7.50 -8.22 19.94
CA THR A 65 8.35 -7.03 20.14
C THR A 65 7.79 -6.09 21.21
N VAL A 66 6.48 -5.94 21.26
CA VAL A 66 5.81 -5.01 22.19
C VAL A 66 5.58 -5.64 23.57
N THR A 67 5.17 -6.92 23.61
CA THR A 67 4.77 -7.58 24.87
C THR A 67 5.89 -8.39 25.52
N GLY A 68 6.90 -8.79 24.75
CA GLY A 68 7.92 -9.76 25.18
C GLY A 68 7.42 -11.22 25.25
N GLU A 69 6.14 -11.46 24.95
CA GLU A 69 5.56 -12.80 24.89
C GLU A 69 6.11 -13.56 23.67
N ARG A 70 6.39 -14.84 23.85
CA ARG A 70 6.79 -15.72 22.74
C ARG A 70 5.54 -16.40 22.17
N LEU A 71 5.21 -16.11 20.92
CA LEU A 71 4.14 -16.79 20.20
C LEU A 71 4.74 -17.87 19.31
N ASP A 72 4.28 -19.11 19.47
CA ASP A 72 4.59 -20.17 18.53
C ASP A 72 3.55 -20.17 17.40
N VAL A 73 3.84 -19.41 16.37
CA VAL A 73 2.92 -19.20 15.23
C VAL A 73 2.78 -20.47 14.39
N PHE A 74 3.69 -21.41 14.52
CA PHE A 74 3.70 -22.67 13.77
C PHE A 74 3.06 -23.83 14.54
N ALA A 75 2.86 -23.69 15.85
CA ALA A 75 2.30 -24.77 16.69
C ALA A 75 0.81 -25.02 16.42
N THR A 76 0.11 -24.05 15.84
CA THR A 76 -1.31 -24.22 15.48
C THR A 76 -1.41 -24.10 13.97
N PRO A 77 -1.56 -25.22 13.24
CA PRO A 77 -1.96 -25.15 11.84
C PRO A 77 -3.22 -24.33 11.75
N ALA A 78 -3.30 -23.39 10.81
CA ALA A 78 -4.53 -22.67 10.54
C ALA A 78 -5.66 -23.70 10.41
N ALA A 79 -6.60 -23.70 11.34
CA ALA A 79 -7.70 -24.66 11.30
C ALA A 79 -8.45 -24.46 9.99
N GLY A 80 -8.38 -25.43 9.08
CA GLY A 80 -8.90 -25.36 7.71
C GLY A 80 -7.83 -25.27 6.63
N ALA A 81 -6.54 -25.44 6.92
CA ALA A 81 -5.48 -25.57 5.92
C ALA A 81 -5.67 -26.82 5.02
N GLU A 82 -6.56 -27.73 5.39
CA GLU A 82 -6.87 -28.95 4.64
C GLU A 82 -8.01 -28.81 3.60
N ALA A 83 -8.73 -27.69 3.57
CA ALA A 83 -9.69 -27.48 2.50
C ALA A 83 -8.92 -27.25 1.19
N PRO A 84 -9.21 -28.02 0.12
CA PRO A 84 -8.57 -27.77 -1.18
C PRO A 84 -8.82 -26.32 -1.55
N LEU A 85 -7.72 -25.58 -1.74
CA LEU A 85 -7.79 -24.20 -2.21
C LEU A 85 -8.52 -24.25 -3.55
N GLN A 86 -9.75 -23.76 -3.58
CA GLN A 86 -10.42 -23.43 -4.84
C GLN A 86 -9.50 -22.45 -5.57
N GLN A 87 -9.61 -22.39 -6.90
CA GLN A 87 -8.77 -21.54 -7.74
C GLN A 87 -8.40 -20.21 -7.06
N GLY A 88 -7.13 -20.10 -6.67
CA GLY A 88 -6.54 -18.92 -6.06
C GLY A 88 -5.57 -18.25 -7.01
N PHE A 89 -4.92 -17.22 -6.53
CA PHE A 89 -3.90 -16.46 -7.26
C PHE A 89 -2.67 -16.27 -6.38
N PRO A 90 -1.48 -16.03 -6.98
CA PRO A 90 -0.26 -15.71 -6.23
C PRO A 90 -0.42 -14.42 -5.42
N ALA A 91 -0.06 -14.49 -4.14
CA ALA A 91 -0.04 -13.34 -3.26
C ALA A 91 1.14 -13.42 -2.28
N LEU A 92 1.76 -12.27 -2.01
CA LEU A 92 2.91 -12.13 -1.12
C LEU A 92 2.68 -10.97 -0.15
N VAL A 93 2.85 -11.21 1.14
CA VAL A 93 2.89 -10.15 2.15
C VAL A 93 4.26 -9.48 2.15
N VAL A 94 4.26 -8.17 2.05
CA VAL A 94 5.45 -7.31 2.13
C VAL A 94 5.38 -6.49 3.40
N GLY A 95 6.07 -6.97 4.44
CA GLY A 95 6.26 -6.20 5.67
C GLY A 95 7.60 -5.49 5.65
N GLU A 96 7.62 -4.24 6.07
CA GLU A 96 8.84 -3.45 6.20
C GLU A 96 8.84 -2.62 7.47
N GLY A 97 9.99 -2.11 7.82
CA GLY A 97 10.15 -1.21 8.95
C GLY A 97 11.59 -0.73 9.12
N PRO A 98 11.80 0.28 9.95
CA PRO A 98 13.13 0.90 10.14
C PRO A 98 14.18 -0.07 10.72
N THR A 99 13.76 -1.17 11.32
CA THR A 99 14.63 -2.24 11.86
C THR A 99 14.58 -3.51 11.03
N GLU A 100 13.63 -3.59 10.07
CA GLU A 100 13.37 -4.79 9.26
C GLU A 100 13.22 -4.38 7.80
N ARG A 101 14.00 -4.98 6.90
CA ARG A 101 13.84 -4.81 5.44
C ARG A 101 13.71 -3.36 5.00
N ARG A 102 14.62 -2.52 5.45
CA ARG A 102 14.64 -1.10 5.07
C ARG A 102 14.60 -0.93 3.56
N HIS A 103 13.83 0.06 3.09
CA HIS A 103 13.69 0.42 1.68
C HIS A 103 13.16 -0.73 0.79
N SER A 104 12.51 -1.75 1.35
CA SER A 104 11.95 -2.83 0.53
C SER A 104 10.83 -2.35 -0.37
N THR A 105 9.95 -1.46 0.11
CA THR A 105 8.86 -0.92 -0.71
C THR A 105 9.36 -0.01 -1.85
N PRO A 106 10.25 0.97 -1.65
CA PRO A 106 10.79 1.74 -2.77
C PRO A 106 11.48 0.87 -3.84
N GLN A 107 12.24 -0.15 -3.41
CA GLN A 107 12.89 -1.10 -4.32
C GLN A 107 11.88 -1.93 -5.10
N LEU A 108 10.85 -2.46 -4.41
CA LEU A 108 9.78 -3.22 -5.06
C LEU A 108 8.99 -2.35 -6.04
N VAL A 109 8.58 -1.15 -5.63
CA VAL A 109 7.86 -0.20 -6.50
C VAL A 109 8.70 0.13 -7.73
N SER A 110 9.97 0.44 -7.56
CA SER A 110 10.88 0.72 -8.69
C SER A 110 11.02 -0.49 -9.62
N THR A 111 11.07 -1.71 -9.06
CA THR A 111 11.10 -2.95 -9.85
C THR A 111 9.80 -3.15 -10.63
N LEU A 112 8.65 -2.94 -10.01
CA LEU A 112 7.35 -3.03 -10.69
C LEU A 112 7.25 -2.00 -11.82
N LEU A 113 7.66 -0.76 -11.59
CA LEU A 113 7.70 0.30 -12.59
C LEU A 113 8.67 -0.02 -13.74
N ALA A 114 9.85 -0.59 -13.44
CA ALA A 114 10.82 -0.97 -14.45
C ALA A 114 10.32 -2.08 -15.39
N ASN A 115 9.48 -2.99 -14.87
CA ASN A 115 8.91 -4.10 -15.62
C ASN A 115 7.53 -3.82 -16.23
N ALA A 116 6.93 -2.68 -15.94
CA ALA A 116 5.65 -2.27 -16.52
C ALA A 116 5.79 -2.08 -18.05
N CYS A 117 4.83 -2.64 -18.78
CA CYS A 117 4.82 -2.65 -20.26
C CYS A 117 3.70 -1.82 -20.87
N ARG A 118 2.55 -1.67 -20.19
CA ARG A 118 1.35 -1.03 -20.74
C ARG A 118 0.86 0.14 -19.91
N CYS A 119 0.56 -0.11 -18.65
CA CYS A 119 -0.03 0.90 -17.79
C CYS A 119 0.31 0.69 -16.32
N VAL A 120 0.42 1.81 -15.62
CA VAL A 120 0.57 1.88 -14.17
C VAL A 120 -0.39 2.92 -13.63
N THR A 121 -1.15 2.58 -12.59
CA THR A 121 -1.96 3.56 -11.85
C THR A 121 -1.61 3.51 -10.37
N ILE A 122 -1.31 4.66 -9.81
CA ILE A 122 -0.94 4.82 -8.41
C ILE A 122 -1.94 5.72 -7.72
N SER A 123 -2.44 5.29 -6.55
CA SER A 123 -3.20 6.17 -5.63
C SER A 123 -2.48 6.25 -4.30
N THR A 124 -2.26 7.47 -3.80
CA THR A 124 -1.63 7.69 -2.50
C THR A 124 -2.08 9.03 -1.90
N PRO A 125 -2.36 9.09 -0.58
CA PRO A 125 -2.69 10.36 0.08
C PRO A 125 -1.49 11.31 0.15
N TYR A 126 -0.29 10.75 0.27
CA TYR A 126 0.95 11.51 0.42
C TYR A 126 1.95 11.04 -0.61
N PHE A 127 2.38 11.98 -1.45
CA PHE A 127 3.33 11.73 -2.53
C PHE A 127 4.56 12.61 -2.33
N VAL A 128 5.54 12.09 -1.62
CA VAL A 128 6.87 12.69 -1.42
C VAL A 128 7.88 11.56 -1.61
N PRO A 129 7.99 11.04 -2.84
CA PRO A 129 8.78 9.85 -3.13
C PRO A 129 10.27 10.11 -2.90
N ASP A 130 11.00 9.03 -2.69
CA ASP A 130 12.44 9.11 -2.81
C ASP A 130 12.86 9.27 -4.29
N PRO A 131 14.11 9.70 -4.57
CA PRO A 131 14.57 9.89 -5.93
C PRO A 131 14.45 8.64 -6.80
N THR A 132 14.64 7.44 -6.24
CA THR A 132 14.61 6.18 -7.00
C THR A 132 13.20 5.90 -7.54
N VAL A 133 12.16 6.12 -6.74
CA VAL A 133 10.77 5.94 -7.17
C VAL A 133 10.38 7.03 -8.17
N LEU A 134 10.80 8.28 -7.94
CA LEU A 134 10.51 9.40 -8.85
C LEU A 134 11.12 9.15 -10.24
N GLU A 135 12.39 8.78 -10.29
CA GLU A 135 13.09 8.45 -11.54
C GLU A 135 12.47 7.23 -12.24
N ALA A 136 12.07 6.21 -11.49
CA ALA A 136 11.42 5.03 -12.06
C ALA A 136 10.05 5.37 -12.70
N LEU A 137 9.28 6.29 -12.12
CA LEU A 137 8.03 6.80 -12.71
C LEU A 137 8.27 7.51 -14.03
N CYS A 138 9.25 8.43 -14.06
CA CYS A 138 9.62 9.14 -15.26
C CYS A 138 10.13 8.17 -16.34
N ALA A 139 11.00 7.23 -15.97
CA ALA A 139 11.55 6.24 -16.89
C ALA A 139 10.46 5.32 -17.47
N ALA A 140 9.47 4.93 -16.69
CA ALA A 140 8.33 4.16 -17.18
C ALA A 140 7.53 4.97 -18.23
N ALA A 141 7.22 6.23 -17.94
CA ALA A 141 6.51 7.11 -18.88
C ALA A 141 7.30 7.36 -20.17
N TRP A 142 8.61 7.59 -20.09
CA TRP A 142 9.48 7.74 -21.29
C TRP A 142 9.59 6.48 -22.15
N ARG A 143 9.41 5.29 -21.54
CA ARG A 143 9.30 4.04 -22.30
C ARG A 143 7.96 3.87 -23.00
N GLY A 144 7.01 4.80 -22.83
CA GLY A 144 5.67 4.75 -23.42
C GLY A 144 4.64 4.03 -22.55
N VAL A 145 4.97 3.67 -21.29
CA VAL A 145 3.99 3.16 -20.32
C VAL A 145 3.05 4.29 -19.94
N ARG A 146 1.75 4.02 -19.95
CA ARG A 146 0.73 4.97 -19.51
C ARG A 146 0.73 5.04 -17.98
N VAL A 147 1.42 6.04 -17.42
CA VAL A 147 1.54 6.24 -15.96
C VAL A 147 0.52 7.26 -15.48
N THR A 148 -0.28 6.87 -14.50
CA THR A 148 -1.30 7.71 -13.87
C THR A 148 -1.05 7.81 -12.37
N LEU A 149 -0.99 9.01 -11.83
CA LEU A 149 -0.89 9.31 -10.40
C LEU A 149 -2.18 9.98 -9.94
N VAL A 150 -2.84 9.37 -8.95
CA VAL A 150 -4.05 9.90 -8.31
C VAL A 150 -3.73 10.32 -6.88
N VAL A 151 -3.93 11.58 -6.57
CA VAL A 151 -3.65 12.17 -5.25
C VAL A 151 -4.86 12.98 -4.76
N PRO A 152 -5.02 13.22 -3.46
CA PRO A 152 -6.13 14.05 -2.99
C PRO A 152 -5.92 15.52 -3.38
N ARG A 153 -6.95 16.18 -3.91
CA ARG A 153 -6.94 17.63 -4.17
C ARG A 153 -6.72 18.44 -2.89
N ARG A 154 -7.33 17.98 -1.78
CA ARG A 154 -7.19 18.57 -0.45
C ARG A 154 -6.45 17.57 0.43
N ASN A 155 -5.24 17.93 0.81
CA ASN A 155 -4.47 17.15 1.77
C ASN A 155 -4.69 17.70 3.19
N ASP A 156 -4.68 16.85 4.18
CA ASP A 156 -4.80 17.22 5.60
C ASP A 156 -3.51 17.80 6.18
N SER A 157 -2.41 17.77 5.40
CA SER A 157 -1.13 18.39 5.67
C SER A 157 -0.74 19.34 4.52
N TRP A 158 -0.71 20.63 4.78
CA TRP A 158 -0.33 21.64 3.78
C TRP A 158 1.15 21.52 3.36
N ILE A 159 2.04 21.09 4.28
CA ILE A 159 3.46 20.86 3.99
C ILE A 159 3.58 19.72 2.96
N VAL A 160 2.90 18.60 3.20
CA VAL A 160 2.93 17.45 2.29
C VAL A 160 2.30 17.82 0.95
N ALA A 161 1.23 18.60 0.95
CA ALA A 161 0.61 19.10 -0.29
C ALA A 161 1.58 19.96 -1.12
N GLY A 162 2.35 20.82 -0.46
CA GLY A 162 3.39 21.62 -1.11
C GLY A 162 4.53 20.75 -1.67
N ALA A 163 5.05 19.84 -0.85
CA ALA A 163 6.10 18.90 -1.25
C ALA A 163 5.65 17.98 -2.39
N SER A 164 4.41 17.50 -2.37
CA SER A 164 3.84 16.70 -3.47
C SER A 164 3.86 17.47 -4.80
N ARG A 165 3.40 18.72 -4.77
CA ARG A 165 3.32 19.55 -5.97
C ARG A 165 4.67 19.94 -6.55
N SER A 166 5.74 19.98 -5.75
CA SER A 166 7.08 20.28 -6.27
C SER A 166 7.59 19.25 -7.27
N HIS A 167 7.03 18.03 -7.27
CA HIS A 167 7.38 16.97 -8.23
C HIS A 167 6.52 16.98 -9.51
N TYR A 168 5.43 17.78 -9.55
CA TYR A 168 4.46 17.73 -10.66
C TYR A 168 5.08 18.14 -11.98
N GLU A 169 5.89 19.18 -12.00
CA GLU A 169 6.54 19.66 -13.23
C GLU A 169 7.37 18.56 -13.90
N GLN A 170 8.22 17.89 -13.12
CA GLN A 170 9.06 16.79 -13.63
C GLN A 170 8.22 15.62 -14.14
N LEU A 171 7.20 15.21 -13.39
CA LEU A 171 6.32 14.09 -13.77
C LEU A 171 5.51 14.40 -15.02
N LEU A 172 4.93 15.60 -15.12
CA LEU A 172 4.17 16.05 -16.31
C LEU A 172 5.06 16.16 -17.54
N ALA A 173 6.29 16.66 -17.38
CA ALA A 173 7.28 16.72 -18.46
C ALA A 173 7.69 15.33 -18.96
N ALA A 174 7.68 14.32 -18.07
CA ALA A 174 7.92 12.93 -18.45
C ALA A 174 6.71 12.25 -19.11
N GLY A 175 5.52 12.87 -19.07
CA GLY A 175 4.28 12.30 -19.64
C GLY A 175 3.40 11.56 -18.64
N VAL A 176 3.67 11.68 -17.34
CA VAL A 176 2.80 11.12 -16.29
C VAL A 176 1.50 11.93 -16.18
N ALA A 177 0.36 11.26 -16.22
CA ALA A 177 -0.94 11.89 -15.97
C ALA A 177 -1.16 12.05 -14.46
N ILE A 178 -1.50 13.26 -14.00
CA ILE A 178 -1.77 13.53 -12.59
C ILE A 178 -3.25 13.91 -12.43
N HIS A 179 -3.96 13.18 -11.57
CA HIS A 179 -5.36 13.44 -11.25
C HIS A 179 -5.52 13.80 -9.77
N GLU A 180 -6.27 14.88 -9.50
CA GLU A 180 -6.61 15.31 -8.15
C GLU A 180 -8.02 14.86 -7.78
N PHE A 181 -8.12 13.89 -6.86
CA PHE A 181 -9.38 13.38 -6.34
C PHE A 181 -10.10 14.43 -5.49
N ARG A 182 -11.42 14.61 -5.71
CA ARG A 182 -12.25 15.67 -5.08
C ARG A 182 -13.27 15.15 -4.08
N GLY A 183 -13.51 13.86 -4.01
CA GLY A 183 -14.57 13.23 -3.21
C GLY A 183 -14.27 13.08 -1.71
N GLY A 184 -13.35 13.86 -1.15
CA GLY A 184 -12.88 13.76 0.22
C GLY A 184 -11.36 13.59 0.30
N LEU A 185 -10.85 12.96 1.35
CA LEU A 185 -9.43 12.59 1.44
C LEU A 185 -9.25 11.19 0.87
N LEU A 186 -8.67 11.12 -0.33
CA LEU A 186 -8.19 9.84 -0.86
C LEU A 186 -7.10 9.30 0.09
N HIS A 187 -7.41 8.19 0.77
CA HIS A 187 -6.49 7.59 1.73
C HIS A 187 -6.00 6.19 1.29
N ALA A 188 -6.55 5.68 0.19
CA ALA A 188 -6.10 4.44 -0.44
C ALA A 188 -4.62 4.54 -0.86
N LYS A 189 -3.87 3.44 -0.67
CA LYS A 189 -2.49 3.28 -1.13
C LYS A 189 -2.45 2.05 -2.01
N THR A 190 -2.48 2.28 -3.31
CA THR A 190 -2.58 1.23 -4.32
C THR A 190 -1.69 1.54 -5.51
N LEU A 191 -1.10 0.51 -6.07
CA LEU A 191 -0.39 0.53 -7.34
C LEU A 191 -0.88 -0.66 -8.16
N THR A 192 -1.41 -0.41 -9.34
CA THR A 192 -1.80 -1.44 -10.31
C THR A 192 -0.89 -1.38 -11.52
N VAL A 193 -0.48 -2.54 -12.05
CA VAL A 193 0.42 -2.66 -13.19
C VAL A 193 -0.16 -3.63 -14.21
N ASP A 194 -0.24 -3.17 -15.46
CA ASP A 194 -0.56 -3.95 -16.65
C ASP A 194 -1.85 -4.76 -16.59
N ASP A 195 -2.82 -4.31 -15.76
CA ASP A 195 -4.11 -4.96 -15.51
C ASP A 195 -3.99 -6.36 -14.87
N GLU A 196 -2.83 -6.71 -14.32
CA GLU A 196 -2.54 -8.04 -13.76
C GLU A 196 -2.03 -8.00 -12.32
N LEU A 197 -1.20 -7.01 -11.98
CA LEU A 197 -0.57 -6.92 -10.67
C LEU A 197 -1.19 -5.80 -9.85
N THR A 198 -1.40 -6.09 -8.57
CA THR A 198 -1.79 -5.09 -7.57
C THR A 198 -0.84 -5.14 -6.39
N PHE A 199 -0.27 -3.98 -6.04
CA PHE A 199 0.43 -3.76 -4.78
C PHE A 199 -0.36 -2.76 -3.95
N MET A 200 -0.74 -3.14 -2.74
CA MET A 200 -1.54 -2.27 -1.88
C MET A 200 -1.35 -2.57 -0.39
N GLY A 201 -1.65 -1.59 0.45
CA GLY A 201 -1.54 -1.76 1.89
C GLY A 201 -1.52 -0.45 2.66
N SER A 202 -0.61 -0.35 3.61
CA SER A 202 -0.50 0.79 4.53
C SER A 202 0.51 1.85 4.09
N THR A 203 1.44 1.52 3.18
CA THR A 203 2.58 2.37 2.82
C THR A 203 2.19 3.52 1.90
N ASN A 204 2.39 4.76 2.34
CA ASN A 204 2.34 5.92 1.46
C ASN A 204 3.61 5.99 0.60
N LEU A 205 3.52 6.65 -0.54
CA LEU A 205 4.71 6.98 -1.34
C LEU A 205 5.39 8.23 -0.79
N ASP A 206 5.88 8.14 0.44
CA ASP A 206 6.61 9.21 1.11
C ASP A 206 7.80 8.67 1.92
N LEU A 207 8.80 9.54 2.13
CA LEU A 207 10.02 9.21 2.86
C LEU A 207 9.74 8.76 4.31
N ARG A 208 8.68 9.27 4.93
CA ARG A 208 8.32 8.86 6.28
C ARG A 208 7.89 7.40 6.33
N SER A 209 7.07 6.96 5.39
CA SER A 209 6.64 5.58 5.29
C SER A 209 7.82 4.65 4.99
N PHE A 210 8.77 5.09 4.17
CA PHE A 210 9.92 4.27 3.77
C PHE A 210 10.98 4.14 4.87
N ASP A 211 11.17 5.18 5.70
CA ASP A 211 12.31 5.24 6.63
C ASP A 211 11.92 5.05 8.10
N LEU A 212 10.70 5.42 8.50
CA LEU A 212 10.35 5.59 9.90
C LEU A 212 9.17 4.75 10.36
N ASN A 213 8.34 4.26 9.45
CA ASN A 213 7.18 3.48 9.81
C ASN A 213 7.41 1.98 9.64
N PHE A 214 6.74 1.19 10.49
CA PHE A 214 6.49 -0.21 10.20
C PHE A 214 5.22 -0.28 9.36
N GLU A 215 5.31 -0.86 8.17
CA GLU A 215 4.24 -0.93 7.18
C GLU A 215 3.93 -2.37 6.77
N ASN A 216 2.74 -2.60 6.24
CA ASN A 216 2.34 -3.88 5.65
C ASN A 216 1.61 -3.67 4.33
N ASN A 217 2.02 -4.43 3.34
CA ASN A 217 1.41 -4.42 2.02
C ASN A 217 1.21 -5.86 1.54
N VAL A 218 0.44 -6.00 0.48
CA VAL A 218 0.33 -7.23 -0.29
C VAL A 218 0.61 -6.94 -1.76
N LEU A 219 1.42 -7.80 -2.38
CA LEU A 219 1.56 -7.90 -3.82
C LEU A 219 0.77 -9.12 -4.28
N LEU A 220 -0.11 -8.96 -5.24
CA LEU A 220 -0.89 -10.06 -5.80
C LEU A 220 -0.91 -10.00 -7.33
N GLN A 221 -1.06 -11.17 -7.94
CA GLN A 221 -1.21 -11.31 -9.39
C GLN A 221 -2.55 -11.95 -9.69
N ASP A 222 -3.52 -11.12 -10.04
CA ASP A 222 -4.87 -11.53 -10.44
C ASP A 222 -5.56 -10.42 -11.22
N ALA A 223 -5.92 -10.70 -12.47
CA ALA A 223 -6.52 -9.72 -13.35
C ALA A 223 -7.88 -9.21 -12.85
N ALA A 224 -8.71 -10.09 -12.25
CA ALA A 224 -10.03 -9.71 -11.76
C ALA A 224 -9.93 -8.75 -10.56
N THR A 225 -9.08 -9.07 -9.59
CA THR A 225 -8.82 -8.19 -8.43
C THR A 225 -8.18 -6.88 -8.88
N THR A 226 -7.22 -6.94 -9.81
CA THR A 226 -6.55 -5.74 -10.33
C THR A 226 -7.55 -4.83 -11.06
N ALA A 227 -8.45 -5.39 -11.87
CA ALA A 227 -9.51 -4.62 -12.52
C ALA A 227 -10.47 -3.97 -11.50
N ALA A 228 -10.82 -4.68 -10.43
CA ALA A 228 -11.66 -4.12 -9.36
C ALA A 228 -10.96 -2.95 -8.63
N VAL A 229 -9.66 -3.07 -8.33
CA VAL A 229 -8.86 -2.00 -7.74
C VAL A 229 -8.72 -0.82 -8.70
N ALA A 230 -8.38 -1.07 -9.96
CA ALA A 230 -8.27 -0.04 -11.00
C ALA A 230 -9.58 0.72 -11.21
N GLY A 231 -10.71 0.03 -11.17
CA GLY A 231 -12.05 0.66 -11.23
C GLY A 231 -12.29 1.62 -10.05
N ARG A 232 -11.77 1.31 -8.86
CA ARG A 232 -11.82 2.21 -7.69
C ARG A 232 -10.86 3.40 -7.79
N GLN A 233 -9.74 3.24 -8.50
CA GLN A 233 -8.79 4.33 -8.74
C GLN A 233 -9.33 5.33 -9.79
N ALA A 234 -10.20 4.88 -10.70
CA ALA A 234 -10.78 5.70 -11.75
C ALA A 234 -12.07 6.45 -11.33
N ALA A 235 -12.71 6.04 -10.23
CA ALA A 235 -13.96 6.62 -9.71
C ALA A 235 -13.73 7.90 -8.90
#